data_aecac7898357c13ba0aafbd132fb8481
#
_entry.id   aecac7898357c13ba0aafbd132fb8481
#
_cell.length_a   1.000
_cell.length_b   1.000
_cell.length_c   1.000
_cell.angle_alpha   90.00
_cell.angle_beta   90.00
_cell.angle_gamma   90.00
#
_symmetry.space_group_name_H-M   'P 1'
#
loop_
_entity.id
_entity.type
_entity.pdbx_description
1 polymer ?
#
loop_
_entity_poly.entity_id
_entity_poly.type
_entity_poly.pdbx_seq_one_letter_code
_entity_poly.pdbx_strand_id
1 'polypeptide(L)'
;MSVSVLSHLSGVRRLVGRAAVEEIENDAEDLGWRCVVLDGSEVEDKASFLEMCDEAFGLPDWFGMNWDALEECLSDLDLAETDGVVVVWSSWGLLAEAEPKEFAVALDVLAGAVRTWASDGVRGGVLLLGEGPDLDVEEI
;
A
#
# COMPACT_ATOMS: atom_id res chain seq x y z
N MET A 1 0.63 17.09 21.32
CA MET A 1 0.85 15.71 20.90
C MET A 1 0.15 15.49 19.56
N SER A 2 0.92 15.15 18.55
CA SER A 2 0.35 14.93 17.23
C SER A 2 -0.33 13.56 17.18
N VAL A 3 -1.54 13.53 16.62
CA VAL A 3 -2.25 12.28 16.38
C VAL A 3 -1.70 11.69 15.08
N SER A 4 -1.30 10.43 15.12
CA SER A 4 -0.80 9.76 13.92
C SER A 4 -1.91 9.64 12.87
N VAL A 5 -1.56 9.87 11.60
CA VAL A 5 -2.49 9.65 10.49
C VAL A 5 -2.99 8.21 10.46
N LEU A 6 -2.23 7.27 11.02
CA LEU A 6 -2.62 5.86 11.07
C LEU A 6 -3.88 5.62 11.92
N SER A 7 -4.13 6.47 12.91
CA SER A 7 -5.33 6.37 13.76
C SER A 7 -6.63 6.50 12.97
N HIS A 8 -6.58 7.18 11.83
CA HIS A 8 -7.75 7.46 11.00
C HIS A 8 -7.69 6.78 9.64
N LEU A 9 -6.67 5.95 9.43
CA LEU A 9 -6.45 5.32 8.13
C LEU A 9 -7.44 4.17 7.90
N SER A 10 -8.13 4.24 6.77
CA SER A 10 -8.94 3.14 6.25
C SER A 10 -8.98 3.27 4.73
N GLY A 11 -8.95 2.14 4.02
CA GLY A 11 -8.95 2.13 2.57
C GLY A 11 -7.69 2.75 1.97
N VAL A 12 -7.82 3.34 0.80
CA VAL A 12 -6.72 4.02 0.11
C VAL A 12 -6.88 5.51 0.33
N ARG A 13 -5.83 6.16 0.81
CA ARG A 13 -5.82 7.59 1.09
C ARG A 13 -4.58 8.23 0.50
N ARG A 14 -4.72 9.47 0.06
CA ARG A 14 -3.58 10.28 -0.38
C ARG A 14 -3.16 11.18 0.78
N LEU A 15 -1.89 11.07 1.16
CA LEU A 15 -1.37 11.91 2.24
C LEU A 15 -0.90 13.24 1.65
N VAL A 16 -1.59 14.30 2.05
CA VAL A 16 -1.27 15.68 1.66
C VAL A 16 -0.37 16.27 2.74
N GLY A 17 0.67 16.96 2.31
CA GLY A 17 1.63 17.56 3.20
C GLY A 17 2.95 16.79 3.21
N ARG A 18 3.82 17.19 4.11
CA ARG A 18 5.16 16.64 4.19
C ARG A 18 5.23 15.56 5.27
N ALA A 19 5.10 14.32 4.86
CA ALA A 19 5.43 13.21 5.75
C ALA A 19 6.51 12.38 5.08
N ALA A 20 7.53 12.05 5.81
CA ALA A 20 8.55 11.14 5.34
C ALA A 20 8.11 9.70 5.60
N VAL A 21 8.53 8.79 4.74
CA VAL A 21 8.27 7.37 4.93
C VAL A 21 8.70 6.92 6.34
N GLU A 22 9.86 7.40 6.81
CA GLU A 22 10.37 7.08 8.13
C GLU A 22 9.42 7.44 9.27
N GLU A 23 8.71 8.55 9.15
CA GLU A 23 7.73 8.96 10.17
C GLU A 23 6.58 7.97 10.25
N ILE A 24 6.11 7.51 9.10
CA ILE A 24 5.04 6.51 9.04
C ILE A 24 5.52 5.17 9.59
N GLU A 25 6.75 4.76 9.27
CA GLU A 25 7.34 3.53 9.79
C GLU A 25 7.46 3.58 11.32
N ASN A 26 7.91 4.70 11.87
CA ASN A 26 8.03 4.89 13.32
C ASN A 26 6.65 4.84 14.00
N ASP A 27 5.65 5.51 13.42
CA ASP A 27 4.30 5.50 13.95
C ASP A 27 3.70 4.08 13.93
N ALA A 28 3.94 3.33 12.86
CA ALA A 28 3.48 1.96 12.73
C ALA A 28 4.13 1.07 13.80
N GLU A 29 5.43 1.21 14.03
CA GLU A 29 6.14 0.46 15.05
C GLU A 29 5.56 0.75 16.44
N ASP A 30 5.30 2.01 16.75
CA ASP A 30 4.72 2.42 18.03
C ASP A 30 3.32 1.81 18.25
N LEU A 31 2.56 1.59 17.19
CA LEU A 31 1.23 1.01 17.26
C LEU A 31 1.21 -0.53 17.18
N GLY A 32 2.36 -1.16 16.94
CA GLY A 32 2.41 -2.59 16.70
C GLY A 32 1.88 -2.99 15.33
N TRP A 33 1.92 -2.08 14.38
CA TRP A 33 1.46 -2.32 13.01
C TRP A 33 2.60 -2.75 12.10
N ARG A 34 2.26 -3.57 11.12
CA ARG A 34 3.20 -3.89 10.04
C ARG A 34 3.20 -2.73 9.03
N CYS A 35 4.38 -2.27 8.66
CA CYS A 35 4.53 -1.24 7.63
C CYS A 35 5.20 -1.87 6.40
N VAL A 36 4.54 -1.77 5.26
CA VAL A 36 5.07 -2.25 3.98
C VAL A 36 5.31 -1.03 3.11
N VAL A 37 6.56 -0.82 2.71
CA VAL A 37 6.93 0.32 1.87
C VAL A 37 7.07 -0.12 0.43
N LEU A 38 6.28 0.49 -0.44
CA LEU A 38 6.35 0.33 -1.88
C LEU A 38 7.06 1.55 -2.46
N ASP A 39 8.34 1.43 -2.74
CA ASP A 39 9.12 2.50 -3.34
C ASP A 39 8.89 2.50 -4.85
N GLY A 40 8.06 3.43 -5.31
CA GLY A 40 7.66 3.52 -6.71
C GLY A 40 8.59 4.33 -7.60
N SER A 41 9.77 4.72 -7.10
CA SER A 41 10.67 5.61 -7.85
C SER A 41 11.19 5.03 -9.17
N GLU A 42 11.13 3.72 -9.34
CA GLU A 42 11.55 3.03 -10.58
C GLU A 42 10.42 2.19 -11.19
N VAL A 43 9.18 2.41 -10.75
CA VAL A 43 8.03 1.61 -11.19
C VAL A 43 7.24 2.36 -12.25
N GLU A 44 7.40 1.96 -13.49
CA GLU A 44 6.76 2.59 -14.66
C GLU A 44 5.79 1.68 -15.41
N ASP A 45 5.72 0.39 -15.04
CA ASP A 45 4.86 -0.57 -15.71
C ASP A 45 4.38 -1.66 -14.76
N LYS A 46 3.51 -2.53 -15.26
CA LYS A 46 2.95 -3.64 -14.51
C LYS A 46 4.03 -4.58 -13.96
N ALA A 47 5.00 -4.94 -14.80
CA ALA A 47 6.05 -5.90 -14.40
C ALA A 47 6.87 -5.36 -13.22
N SER A 48 7.31 -4.12 -13.29
CA SER A 48 8.09 -3.52 -12.19
C SER A 48 7.25 -3.33 -10.94
N PHE A 49 5.95 -3.05 -11.09
CA PHE A 49 5.04 -2.97 -9.95
C PHE A 49 4.93 -4.32 -9.24
N LEU A 50 4.73 -5.40 -9.99
CA LEU A 50 4.60 -6.74 -9.42
C LEU A 50 5.90 -7.20 -8.75
N GLU A 51 7.05 -6.89 -9.33
CA GLU A 51 8.35 -7.17 -8.72
C GLU A 51 8.53 -6.41 -7.41
N MET A 52 8.14 -5.15 -7.38
CA MET A 52 8.19 -4.34 -6.15
C MET A 52 7.33 -4.97 -5.05
N CYS A 53 6.11 -5.40 -5.37
CA CYS A 53 5.23 -6.04 -4.41
C CYS A 53 5.80 -7.37 -3.91
N ASP A 54 6.39 -8.16 -4.81
CA ASP A 54 7.00 -9.44 -4.46
C ASP A 54 8.08 -9.24 -3.37
N GLU A 55 8.96 -8.28 -3.57
CA GLU A 55 10.01 -7.96 -2.60
C GLU A 55 9.43 -7.37 -1.30
N ALA A 56 8.56 -6.38 -1.42
CA ALA A 56 8.08 -5.63 -0.26
C ALA A 56 7.22 -6.47 0.68
N PHE A 57 6.36 -7.31 0.12
CA PHE A 57 5.48 -8.17 0.91
C PHE A 57 6.09 -9.52 1.28
N GLY A 58 7.22 -9.88 0.67
CA GLY A 58 7.83 -11.19 0.87
C GLY A 58 6.94 -12.31 0.35
N LEU A 59 6.49 -12.18 -0.90
CA LEU A 59 5.54 -13.12 -1.49
C LEU A 59 6.19 -14.51 -1.70
N PRO A 60 5.39 -15.58 -1.76
CA PRO A 60 5.92 -16.93 -1.91
C PRO A 60 6.56 -17.15 -3.30
N ASP A 61 7.44 -18.14 -3.39
CA ASP A 61 8.16 -18.47 -4.63
C ASP A 61 7.23 -18.81 -5.78
N TRP A 62 6.02 -19.28 -5.48
CA TRP A 62 5.03 -19.63 -6.50
C TRP A 62 4.22 -18.43 -7.00
N PHE A 63 4.53 -17.21 -6.55
CA PHE A 63 3.84 -16.01 -7.02
C PHE A 63 3.97 -15.89 -8.54
N GLY A 64 2.84 -15.91 -9.24
CA GLY A 64 2.77 -16.00 -10.70
C GLY A 64 2.92 -14.69 -11.47
N MET A 65 3.34 -13.60 -10.83
CA MET A 65 3.59 -12.30 -11.47
C MET A 65 2.43 -11.80 -12.32
N ASN A 66 1.20 -11.90 -11.77
CA ASN A 66 0.00 -11.35 -12.42
C ASN A 66 -0.95 -10.80 -11.35
N TRP A 67 -1.97 -10.04 -11.79
CA TRP A 67 -2.88 -9.37 -10.87
C TRP A 67 -3.66 -10.34 -9.98
N ASP A 68 -4.15 -11.44 -10.56
CA ASP A 68 -4.92 -12.45 -9.80
C ASP A 68 -4.05 -13.09 -8.71
N ALA A 69 -2.81 -13.41 -9.06
CA ALA A 69 -1.86 -13.99 -8.10
C ALA A 69 -1.52 -13.01 -6.99
N LEU A 70 -1.38 -11.72 -7.32
CA LEU A 70 -1.11 -10.69 -6.31
C LEU A 70 -2.29 -10.57 -5.34
N GLU A 71 -3.51 -10.51 -5.86
CA GLU A 71 -4.72 -10.44 -5.03
C GLU A 71 -4.81 -11.63 -4.08
N GLU A 72 -4.57 -12.83 -4.59
CA GLU A 72 -4.59 -14.05 -3.78
C GLU A 72 -3.50 -14.04 -2.71
N CYS A 73 -2.27 -13.69 -3.06
CA CYS A 73 -1.17 -13.65 -2.11
C CYS A 73 -1.39 -12.60 -1.01
N LEU A 74 -1.91 -11.43 -1.36
CA LEU A 74 -2.19 -10.39 -0.37
C LEU A 74 -3.32 -10.79 0.58
N SER A 75 -4.33 -11.50 0.06
CA SER A 75 -5.43 -12.01 0.89
C SER A 75 -4.96 -13.08 1.88
N ASP A 76 -3.91 -13.82 1.52
CA ASP A 76 -3.36 -14.90 2.33
C ASP A 76 -2.20 -14.49 3.24
N LEU A 77 -1.87 -13.19 3.29
CA LEU A 77 -0.79 -12.71 4.17
C LEU A 77 -1.06 -13.09 5.63
N ASP A 78 -0.02 -13.57 6.29
CA ASP A 78 -0.10 -13.87 7.73
C ASP A 78 0.02 -12.58 8.54
N LEU A 79 -1.12 -12.12 9.05
CA LEU A 79 -1.21 -10.90 9.84
C LEU A 79 -1.69 -11.19 11.27
N ALA A 80 -1.59 -12.45 11.72
CA ALA A 80 -2.15 -12.91 12.99
C ALA A 80 -1.57 -12.20 14.20
N GLU A 81 -0.32 -11.76 14.15
CA GLU A 81 0.36 -11.10 15.27
C GLU A 81 0.44 -9.59 15.13
N THR A 82 -0.37 -9.03 14.23
CA THR A 82 -0.31 -7.61 13.87
C THR A 82 -1.61 -6.94 14.24
N ASP A 83 -1.54 -5.77 14.87
CA ASP A 83 -2.71 -4.97 15.20
C ASP A 83 -3.24 -4.18 13.99
N GLY A 84 -2.40 -3.96 13.00
CA GLY A 84 -2.77 -3.26 11.79
C GLY A 84 -1.69 -3.34 10.73
N VAL A 85 -2.01 -2.87 9.53
CA VAL A 85 -1.09 -2.82 8.38
C VAL A 85 -1.21 -1.47 7.69
N VAL A 86 -0.09 -0.83 7.44
CA VAL A 86 -0.05 0.31 6.55
C VAL A 86 0.85 -0.02 5.36
N VAL A 87 0.33 0.19 4.16
CA VAL A 87 1.08 0.09 2.92
C VAL A 87 1.37 1.52 2.46
N VAL A 88 2.64 1.88 2.41
CA VAL A 88 3.06 3.22 2.00
C VAL A 88 3.61 3.12 0.59
N TRP A 89 2.93 3.76 -0.35
CA TRP A 89 3.39 3.78 -1.74
C TRP A 89 3.93 5.17 -2.07
N SER A 90 5.25 5.29 -2.06
CA SER A 90 5.92 6.52 -2.43
C SER A 90 6.14 6.56 -3.94
N SER A 91 6.22 7.77 -4.50
CA SER A 91 6.41 7.98 -5.95
C SER A 91 5.37 7.25 -6.82
N TRP A 92 4.15 7.12 -6.31
CA TRP A 92 3.06 6.44 -7.01
C TRP A 92 2.70 7.13 -8.34
N GLY A 93 2.96 8.43 -8.43
CA GLY A 93 2.65 9.22 -9.62
C GLY A 93 3.35 8.73 -10.87
N LEU A 94 4.52 8.12 -10.74
CA LEU A 94 5.28 7.64 -11.88
C LEU A 94 4.49 6.58 -12.68
N LEU A 95 3.98 5.55 -11.99
CA LEU A 95 3.14 4.55 -12.64
C LEU A 95 1.81 5.14 -13.11
N ALA A 96 1.21 6.01 -12.29
CA ALA A 96 -0.07 6.64 -12.63
C ALA A 96 0.00 7.44 -13.94
N GLU A 97 1.12 8.10 -14.19
CA GLU A 97 1.33 8.87 -15.44
C GLU A 97 1.75 7.99 -16.61
N ALA A 98 2.61 6.99 -16.37
CA ALA A 98 3.13 6.13 -17.42
C ALA A 98 2.08 5.12 -17.91
N GLU A 99 1.32 4.54 -17.00
CA GLU A 99 0.35 3.46 -17.27
C GLU A 99 -0.91 3.65 -16.43
N PRO A 100 -1.77 4.62 -16.78
CA PRO A 100 -2.96 4.94 -15.98
C PRO A 100 -3.88 3.75 -15.74
N LYS A 101 -4.04 2.88 -16.74
CA LYS A 101 -4.91 1.71 -16.61
C LYS A 101 -4.34 0.67 -15.66
N GLU A 102 -3.05 0.42 -15.73
CA GLU A 102 -2.38 -0.51 -14.82
C GLU A 102 -2.37 0.04 -13.40
N PHE A 103 -2.18 1.35 -13.26
CA PHE A 103 -2.26 2.01 -11.96
C PHE A 103 -3.65 1.84 -11.34
N ALA A 104 -4.71 1.98 -12.12
CA ALA A 104 -6.08 1.78 -11.63
C ALA A 104 -6.29 0.35 -11.13
N VAL A 105 -5.78 -0.64 -11.85
CA VAL A 105 -5.85 -2.05 -11.42
C VAL A 105 -5.05 -2.25 -10.13
N ALA A 106 -3.86 -1.66 -10.03
CA ALA A 106 -3.04 -1.75 -8.83
C ALA A 106 -3.78 -1.21 -7.61
N LEU A 107 -4.43 -0.06 -7.74
CA LEU A 107 -5.23 0.51 -6.64
C LEU A 107 -6.39 -0.39 -6.25
N ASP A 108 -7.09 -0.98 -7.23
CA ASP A 108 -8.21 -1.87 -6.96
C ASP A 108 -7.75 -3.12 -6.20
N VAL A 109 -6.61 -3.68 -6.58
CA VAL A 109 -6.04 -4.86 -5.90
C VAL A 109 -5.66 -4.52 -4.46
N LEU A 110 -4.98 -3.39 -4.26
CA LEU A 110 -4.58 -2.95 -2.91
C LEU A 110 -5.81 -2.63 -2.05
N ALA A 111 -6.80 -1.95 -2.61
CA ALA A 111 -8.04 -1.65 -1.89
C ALA A 111 -8.79 -2.93 -1.49
N GLY A 112 -8.83 -3.92 -2.38
CA GLY A 112 -9.43 -5.22 -2.11
C GLY A 112 -8.72 -5.96 -0.97
N ALA A 113 -7.39 -5.91 -0.95
CA ALA A 113 -6.62 -6.51 0.13
C ALA A 113 -6.94 -5.85 1.47
N VAL A 114 -7.00 -4.52 1.52
CA VAL A 114 -7.35 -3.78 2.73
C VAL A 114 -8.72 -4.20 3.26
N ARG A 115 -9.71 -4.36 2.38
CA ARG A 115 -11.05 -4.82 2.77
C ARG A 115 -11.02 -6.23 3.36
N THR A 116 -10.25 -7.12 2.75
CA THR A 116 -10.08 -8.49 3.26
C THR A 116 -9.45 -8.49 4.65
N TRP A 117 -8.37 -7.73 4.83
CA TRP A 117 -7.71 -7.61 6.14
C TRP A 117 -8.67 -7.05 7.19
N ALA A 118 -9.44 -6.02 6.83
CA ALA A 118 -10.42 -5.42 7.76
C ALA A 118 -11.49 -6.43 8.19
N SER A 119 -11.96 -7.27 7.28
CA SER A 119 -12.92 -8.32 7.61
C SER A 119 -12.34 -9.39 8.55
N ASP A 120 -11.02 -9.53 8.54
CA ASP A 120 -10.30 -10.43 9.45
C ASP A 120 -9.89 -9.73 10.77
N GLY A 121 -10.32 -8.50 10.97
CA GLY A 121 -10.04 -7.74 12.18
C GLY A 121 -8.73 -6.97 12.16
N VAL A 122 -8.06 -6.88 11.02
CA VAL A 122 -6.79 -6.14 10.88
C VAL A 122 -7.06 -4.74 10.32
N ARG A 123 -6.79 -3.73 11.12
CA ARG A 123 -6.97 -2.32 10.74
C ARG A 123 -5.89 -1.87 9.78
N GLY A 124 -6.17 -0.80 9.04
CA GLY A 124 -5.15 -0.18 8.22
C GLY A 124 -5.62 0.27 6.85
N GLY A 125 -4.67 0.51 5.99
CA GLY A 125 -4.94 0.99 4.67
C GLY A 125 -3.67 1.27 3.87
N VAL A 126 -3.86 1.97 2.77
CA VAL A 126 -2.79 2.35 1.84
C VAL A 126 -2.64 3.87 1.87
N LEU A 127 -1.42 4.35 2.04
CA LEU A 127 -1.08 5.77 1.94
C LEU A 127 -0.28 6.02 0.67
N LEU A 128 -0.82 6.87 -0.19
CA LEU A 128 -0.12 7.33 -1.39
C LEU A 128 0.65 8.60 -1.03
N LEU A 129 1.97 8.52 -1.01
CA LEU A 129 2.85 9.65 -0.69
C LEU A 129 3.47 10.24 -1.95
N GLY A 130 3.43 11.56 -2.06
CA GLY A 130 4.08 12.27 -3.13
C GLY A 130 3.10 12.84 -4.14
N GLU A 131 3.67 13.49 -5.15
CA GLU A 131 2.91 14.15 -6.21
C GLU A 131 2.50 13.17 -7.30
N GLY A 132 1.39 13.49 -7.96
CA GLY A 132 0.89 12.72 -9.08
C GLY A 132 -0.41 13.33 -9.60
N PRO A 133 -1.03 12.68 -10.59
CA PRO A 133 -2.28 13.21 -11.15
C PRO A 133 -3.41 13.20 -10.11
N ASP A 134 -4.46 13.96 -10.41
CA ASP A 134 -5.64 13.98 -9.55
C ASP A 134 -6.30 12.62 -9.52
N LEU A 135 -6.66 12.18 -8.33
CA LEU A 135 -7.31 10.89 -8.10
C LEU A 135 -8.61 11.07 -7.35
N ASP A 136 -9.55 10.17 -7.62
CA ASP A 136 -10.79 10.06 -6.85
C ASP A 136 -10.52 9.23 -5.57
N VAL A 137 -9.60 9.73 -4.76
CA VAL A 137 -9.15 9.12 -3.51
C VAL A 137 -9.15 10.21 -2.44
N GLU A 138 -9.68 9.90 -1.28
CA GLU A 138 -9.73 10.86 -0.18
C GLU A 138 -8.33 11.17 0.36
N GLU A 139 -8.18 12.40 0.79
CA GLU A 139 -6.96 12.87 1.44
C GLU A 139 -7.05 12.63 2.95
N ILE A 140 -5.89 12.44 3.55
CA ILE A 140 -5.83 12.23 4.99
C ILE A 140 -4.86 13.22 5.65
#